data_e7cfd8e864c965ab9134e3cadbd9ccd2
#
_entry.id   e7cfd8e864c965ab9134e3cadbd9ccd2
#
_cell.length_a   1.000
_cell.length_b   1.000
_cell.length_c   1.000
_cell.angle_alpha   90.00
_cell.angle_beta   90.00
_cell.angle_gamma   90.00
#
_symmetry.space_group_name_H-M   'P 1'
#
loop_
_entity.id
_entity.type
_entity.pdbx_description
1 polymer ?
#
loop_
_entity_poly.entity_id
_entity_poly.type
_entity_poly.pdbx_seq_one_letter_code
_entity_poly.pdbx_strand_id
1 'polypeptide(L)'
;YEESYYIMNILSLSVSIPVIQNIGIAILRAINMQVFRSLLGFSISIVNIIISIYLCKSYGAVGAAIGTAISLIIGEVFIMNICYYKQVKLDMIKFWGNIVRILPSMFVPVIFGGLIFRFYVIDTISKFILLVIVYTIIFMISIWNLGLNDFEKNLIIEPLNKLLKNKQEV
;
A
#
# COMPACT_ATOMS: atom_id res chain seq x y z
N TYR A 1 -10.20 23.70 1.32
CA TYR A 1 -9.00 22.91 0.89
C TYR A 1 -8.42 22.08 2.03
N GLU A 2 -8.44 22.56 3.29
CA GLU A 2 -7.87 21.82 4.43
C GLU A 2 -8.61 20.51 4.70
N GLU A 3 -9.93 20.50 4.68
CA GLU A 3 -10.73 19.29 4.87
C GLU A 3 -10.44 18.22 3.81
N SER A 4 -10.26 18.63 2.55
CA SER A 4 -9.93 17.71 1.45
C SER A 4 -8.57 17.03 1.66
N TYR A 5 -7.61 17.74 2.24
CA TYR A 5 -6.30 17.18 2.58
C TYR A 5 -6.41 16.09 3.65
N TYR A 6 -7.17 16.33 4.72
CA TYR A 6 -7.40 15.32 5.76
C TYR A 6 -8.12 14.09 5.20
N ILE A 7 -9.17 14.29 4.40
CA ILE A 7 -9.92 13.20 3.77
C ILE A 7 -9.00 12.35 2.90
N MET A 8 -8.19 12.98 2.05
CA MET A 8 -7.27 12.28 1.16
C MET A 8 -6.25 11.45 1.93
N ASN A 9 -5.67 11.98 3.01
CA ASN A 9 -4.71 11.25 3.85
C ASN A 9 -5.35 10.05 4.56
N ILE A 10 -6.53 10.23 5.16
CA ILE A 10 -7.25 9.16 5.85
C ILE A 10 -7.59 8.02 4.87
N LEU A 11 -8.13 8.36 3.70
CA LEU A 11 -8.51 7.37 2.70
C LEU A 11 -7.29 6.67 2.09
N SER A 12 -6.22 7.40 1.76
CA SER A 12 -4.98 6.82 1.22
C SER A 12 -4.37 5.78 2.17
N LEU A 13 -4.28 6.12 3.46
CA LEU A 13 -3.79 5.21 4.49
C LEU A 13 -4.68 3.96 4.62
N SER A 14 -5.99 4.16 4.62
CA SER A 14 -6.94 3.05 4.79
C SER A 14 -6.95 2.10 3.59
N VAL A 15 -6.88 2.63 2.37
CA VAL A 15 -6.85 1.84 1.13
C VAL A 15 -5.51 1.13 0.93
N SER A 16 -4.42 1.62 1.53
CA SER A 16 -3.13 0.92 1.45
C SER A 16 -3.16 -0.49 2.06
N ILE A 17 -4.00 -0.72 3.07
CA ILE A 17 -4.12 -2.02 3.76
C ILE A 17 -4.58 -3.13 2.82
N PRO A 18 -5.75 -3.04 2.12
CA PRO A 18 -6.16 -4.07 1.17
C PRO A 18 -5.21 -4.21 -0.02
N VAL A 19 -4.52 -3.15 -0.44
CA VAL A 19 -3.49 -3.22 -1.49
C VAL A 19 -2.31 -4.09 -1.04
N ILE A 20 -1.84 -3.92 0.17
CA ILE A 20 -0.77 -4.74 0.77
C ILE A 20 -1.20 -6.22 0.83
N GLN A 21 -2.47 -6.50 1.14
CA GLN A 21 -3.00 -7.85 1.26
C GLN A 21 -3.39 -8.51 -0.07
N ASN A 22 -3.13 -7.90 -1.21
CA ASN A 22 -3.49 -8.43 -2.54
C ASN A 22 -2.96 -9.86 -2.79
N ILE A 23 -1.78 -10.19 -2.27
CA ILE A 23 -1.22 -11.54 -2.34
C ILE A 23 -2.12 -12.54 -1.61
N GLY A 24 -2.61 -12.20 -0.42
CA GLY A 24 -3.56 -13.02 0.34
C GLY A 24 -4.86 -13.25 -0.43
N ILE A 25 -5.36 -12.22 -1.13
CA ILE A 25 -6.55 -12.32 -1.98
C ILE A 25 -6.31 -13.31 -3.15
N ALA A 26 -5.13 -13.28 -3.78
CA ALA A 26 -4.78 -14.22 -4.84
C ALA A 26 -4.75 -15.67 -4.33
N ILE A 27 -4.24 -15.90 -3.13
CA ILE A 27 -4.25 -17.23 -2.49
C ILE A 27 -5.68 -17.70 -2.21
N LEU A 28 -6.55 -16.83 -1.67
CA LEU A 28 -7.97 -17.19 -1.45
C LEU A 28 -8.69 -17.56 -2.75
N ARG A 29 -8.34 -16.91 -3.85
CA ARG A 29 -8.84 -17.29 -5.18
C ARG A 29 -8.37 -18.67 -5.60
N ALA A 30 -7.09 -18.99 -5.38
CA ALA A 30 -6.52 -20.28 -5.73
C ALA A 30 -7.16 -21.45 -4.94
N ILE A 31 -7.55 -21.23 -3.69
CA ILE A 31 -8.25 -22.23 -2.85
C ILE A 31 -9.78 -22.17 -2.96
N ASN A 32 -10.31 -21.44 -3.97
CA ASN A 32 -11.74 -21.33 -4.28
C ASN A 32 -12.59 -20.70 -3.16
N MET A 33 -12.01 -19.82 -2.34
CA MET A 33 -12.71 -19.10 -1.25
C MET A 33 -13.18 -17.69 -1.65
N GLN A 34 -13.43 -17.45 -2.94
CA GLN A 34 -13.88 -16.16 -3.45
C GLN A 34 -15.23 -15.73 -2.89
N VAL A 35 -16.17 -16.69 -2.75
CA VAL A 35 -17.51 -16.42 -2.23
C VAL A 35 -17.43 -15.84 -0.82
N PHE A 36 -16.61 -16.44 0.03
CA PHE A 36 -16.36 -15.92 1.39
C PHE A 36 -15.82 -14.49 1.36
N ARG A 37 -14.84 -14.21 0.51
CA ARG A 37 -14.26 -12.87 0.37
C ARG A 37 -15.29 -11.84 -0.10
N SER A 38 -16.17 -12.23 -1.05
CA SER A 38 -17.22 -11.36 -1.56
C SER A 38 -18.29 -11.07 -0.51
N LEU A 39 -18.71 -12.06 0.25
CA LEU A 39 -19.66 -11.90 1.35
C LEU A 39 -19.10 -10.99 2.45
N LEU A 40 -17.82 -11.17 2.78
CA LEU A 40 -17.14 -10.33 3.75
C LEU A 40 -17.08 -8.88 3.25
N GLY A 41 -16.69 -8.65 1.99
CA GLY A 41 -16.67 -7.31 1.40
C GLY A 41 -18.04 -6.63 1.41
N PHE A 42 -19.10 -7.38 1.11
CA PHE A 42 -20.48 -6.90 1.20
C PHE A 42 -20.85 -6.51 2.64
N SER A 43 -20.50 -7.34 3.62
CA SER A 43 -20.76 -7.06 5.04
C SER A 43 -20.00 -5.82 5.52
N ILE A 44 -18.74 -5.66 5.13
CA ILE A 44 -17.93 -4.47 5.43
C ILE A 44 -18.57 -3.22 4.82
N SER A 45 -19.10 -3.32 3.60
CA SER A 45 -19.77 -2.18 2.94
C SER A 45 -21.03 -1.74 3.69
N ILE A 46 -21.81 -2.66 4.21
CA ILE A 46 -22.98 -2.33 5.05
C ILE A 46 -22.54 -1.62 6.34
N VAL A 47 -21.53 -2.16 7.02
CA VAL A 47 -20.97 -1.55 8.24
C VAL A 47 -20.41 -0.16 7.93
N ASN A 48 -19.73 0.00 6.79
CA ASN A 48 -19.23 1.31 6.33
C ASN A 48 -20.36 2.33 6.19
N ILE A 49 -21.45 1.96 5.51
CA ILE A 49 -22.59 2.87 5.31
C ILE A 49 -23.15 3.33 6.66
N ILE A 50 -23.37 2.40 7.59
CA ILE A 50 -23.94 2.72 8.90
C ILE A 50 -23.03 3.67 9.69
N ILE A 51 -21.74 3.35 9.79
CA ILE A 51 -20.76 4.16 10.53
C ILE A 51 -20.58 5.52 9.85
N SER A 52 -20.49 5.55 8.51
CA SER A 52 -20.30 6.79 7.75
C SER A 52 -21.48 7.73 7.88
N ILE A 53 -22.72 7.25 7.85
CA ILE A 53 -23.92 8.08 8.06
C ILE A 53 -23.91 8.70 9.46
N TYR A 54 -23.54 7.92 10.48
CA TYR A 54 -23.49 8.41 11.85
C TYR A 54 -22.41 9.48 12.02
N LEU A 55 -21.20 9.22 11.56
CA LEU A 55 -20.07 10.14 11.69
C LEU A 55 -20.21 11.37 10.78
N CYS A 56 -20.85 11.24 9.63
CA CYS A 56 -21.08 12.35 8.71
C CYS A 56 -21.99 13.43 9.33
N LYS A 57 -22.96 13.04 10.16
CA LYS A 57 -23.82 13.98 10.89
C LYS A 57 -23.04 14.89 11.85
N SER A 58 -21.96 14.38 12.44
CA SER A 58 -21.17 15.10 13.44
C SER A 58 -19.96 15.83 12.83
N TYR A 59 -19.33 15.23 11.82
CA TYR A 59 -18.03 15.68 11.26
C TYR A 59 -18.06 15.94 9.76
N GLY A 60 -19.23 15.98 9.13
CA GLY A 60 -19.35 16.24 7.70
C GLY A 60 -18.61 15.21 6.84
N ALA A 61 -17.97 15.66 5.77
CA ALA A 61 -17.25 14.82 4.82
C ALA A 61 -16.05 14.06 5.46
N VAL A 62 -15.38 14.68 6.43
CA VAL A 62 -14.29 14.03 7.19
C VAL A 62 -14.83 12.84 7.98
N GLY A 63 -16.03 12.97 8.55
CA GLY A 63 -16.70 11.87 9.25
C GLY A 63 -16.98 10.66 8.37
N ALA A 64 -17.38 10.89 7.11
CA ALA A 64 -17.56 9.81 6.15
C ALA A 64 -16.23 9.10 5.82
N ALA A 65 -15.14 9.84 5.67
CA ALA A 65 -13.80 9.28 5.46
C ALA A 65 -13.33 8.44 6.65
N ILE A 66 -13.55 8.91 7.87
CA ILE A 66 -13.24 8.17 9.11
C ILE A 66 -14.08 6.90 9.19
N GLY A 67 -15.38 6.95 8.85
CA GLY A 67 -16.25 5.78 8.81
C GLY A 67 -15.74 4.70 7.85
N THR A 68 -15.29 5.11 6.67
CA THR A 68 -14.66 4.21 5.70
C THR A 68 -13.36 3.61 6.24
N ALA A 69 -12.51 4.42 6.86
CA ALA A 69 -11.26 3.96 7.46
C ALA A 69 -11.50 2.89 8.55
N ILE A 70 -12.41 3.15 9.48
CA ILE A 70 -12.77 2.22 10.55
C ILE A 70 -13.30 0.90 9.99
N SER A 71 -14.21 0.97 9.01
CA SER A 71 -14.80 -0.22 8.40
C SER A 71 -13.76 -1.08 7.68
N LEU A 72 -12.82 -0.46 6.95
CA LEU A 72 -11.71 -1.16 6.29
C LEU A 72 -10.75 -1.78 7.31
N ILE A 73 -10.42 -1.08 8.39
CA ILE A 73 -9.56 -1.63 9.43
C ILE A 73 -10.23 -2.85 10.08
N ILE A 74 -11.50 -2.76 10.44
CA ILE A 74 -12.23 -3.90 11.02
C ILE A 74 -12.26 -5.08 10.05
N GLY A 75 -12.60 -4.84 8.79
CA GLY A 75 -12.73 -5.89 7.79
C GLY A 75 -11.40 -6.50 7.36
N GLU A 76 -10.47 -5.66 6.95
CA GLU A 76 -9.22 -6.13 6.33
C GLU A 76 -8.14 -6.46 7.37
N VAL A 77 -8.01 -5.66 8.45
CA VAL A 77 -6.98 -5.95 9.45
C VAL A 77 -7.43 -7.04 10.42
N PHE A 78 -8.67 -6.98 10.93
CA PHE A 78 -9.09 -7.96 11.92
C PHE A 78 -9.68 -9.21 11.27
N ILE A 79 -10.77 -9.10 10.51
CA ILE A 79 -11.50 -10.27 10.03
C ILE A 79 -10.69 -11.03 8.98
N MET A 80 -10.08 -10.33 8.02
CA MET A 80 -9.29 -11.00 6.98
C MET A 80 -8.02 -11.64 7.52
N ASN A 81 -7.31 -11.03 8.48
CA ASN A 81 -6.14 -11.65 9.08
C ASN A 81 -6.48 -12.94 9.85
N ILE A 82 -7.63 -12.96 10.55
CA ILE A 82 -8.12 -14.19 11.21
C ILE A 82 -8.45 -15.26 10.15
N CYS A 83 -9.05 -14.86 9.03
CA CYS A 83 -9.35 -15.77 7.93
C CYS A 83 -8.07 -16.35 7.30
N TYR A 84 -7.10 -15.52 6.99
CA TYR A 84 -5.80 -15.95 6.45
C TYR A 84 -5.09 -16.91 7.40
N TYR A 85 -5.11 -16.63 8.70
CA TYR A 85 -4.50 -17.51 9.70
C TYR A 85 -5.21 -18.86 9.79
N LYS A 86 -6.55 -18.88 9.86
CA LYS A 86 -7.32 -20.13 10.05
C LYS A 86 -7.44 -20.96 8.79
N GLN A 87 -7.71 -20.35 7.64
CA GLN A 87 -8.04 -21.07 6.40
C GLN A 87 -6.80 -21.34 5.54
N VAL A 88 -5.90 -20.40 5.46
CA VAL A 88 -4.70 -20.49 4.61
C VAL A 88 -3.48 -20.91 5.41
N LYS A 89 -3.57 -20.91 6.74
CA LYS A 89 -2.45 -21.16 7.68
C LYS A 89 -1.25 -20.24 7.45
N LEU A 90 -1.51 -19.02 6.97
CA LEU A 90 -0.50 -17.99 6.82
C LEU A 90 -0.12 -17.40 8.17
N ASP A 91 1.18 -17.31 8.42
CA ASP A 91 1.71 -16.61 9.60
C ASP A 91 1.59 -15.09 9.38
N MET A 92 0.45 -14.52 9.84
CA MET A 92 0.16 -13.11 9.65
C MET A 92 1.09 -12.21 10.46
N ILE A 93 1.65 -12.69 11.56
CA ILE A 93 2.64 -11.92 12.35
C ILE A 93 3.91 -11.74 11.51
N LYS A 94 4.37 -12.80 10.88
CA LYS A 94 5.54 -12.78 10.01
C LYS A 94 5.31 -11.95 8.74
N PHE A 95 4.09 -12.02 8.19
CA PHE A 95 3.69 -11.21 7.04
C PHE A 95 3.76 -9.70 7.37
N TRP A 96 3.11 -9.26 8.44
CA TRP A 96 3.15 -7.85 8.85
C TRP A 96 4.54 -7.41 9.31
N GLY A 97 5.32 -8.29 9.94
CA GLY A 97 6.71 -8.03 10.30
C GLY A 97 7.58 -7.73 9.07
N ASN A 98 7.40 -8.47 7.98
CA ASN A 98 8.10 -8.21 6.72
C ASN A 98 7.69 -6.87 6.09
N ILE A 99 6.42 -6.49 6.20
CA ILE A 99 5.95 -5.19 5.71
C ILE A 99 6.54 -4.04 6.52
N VAL A 100 6.53 -4.15 7.86
CA VAL A 100 7.16 -3.15 8.74
C VAL A 100 8.65 -3.00 8.43
N ARG A 101 9.33 -4.08 8.03
CA ARG A 101 10.74 -4.05 7.63
C ARG A 101 10.99 -3.18 6.38
N ILE A 102 10.00 -3.07 5.48
CA ILE A 102 10.13 -2.25 4.27
C ILE A 102 9.90 -0.76 4.59
N LEU A 103 9.15 -0.43 5.64
CA LEU A 103 8.83 0.97 5.99
C LEU A 103 10.05 1.90 6.10
N PRO A 104 11.19 1.52 6.68
CA PRO A 104 12.38 2.38 6.74
C PRO A 104 12.85 2.84 5.36
N SER A 105 12.70 2.01 4.32
CA SER A 105 13.08 2.39 2.96
C SER A 105 12.21 3.52 2.38
N MET A 106 11.02 3.72 2.91
CA MET A 106 10.11 4.79 2.49
C MET A 106 10.41 6.13 3.16
N PHE A 107 11.07 6.13 4.33
CA PHE A 107 11.40 7.39 5.03
C PHE A 107 12.38 8.25 4.25
N VAL A 108 13.36 7.65 3.58
CA VAL A 108 14.37 8.40 2.81
C VAL A 108 13.72 9.25 1.70
N PRO A 109 12.90 8.69 0.79
CA PRO A 109 12.24 9.51 -0.23
C PRO A 109 11.21 10.48 0.36
N VAL A 110 10.53 10.14 1.45
CA VAL A 110 9.57 11.06 2.10
C VAL A 110 10.28 12.28 2.67
N ILE A 111 11.38 12.10 3.38
CA ILE A 111 12.20 13.21 3.93
C ILE A 111 12.75 14.05 2.78
N PHE A 112 13.29 13.41 1.74
CA PHE A 112 13.82 14.11 0.58
C PHE A 112 12.74 14.92 -0.15
N GLY A 113 11.55 14.34 -0.37
CA GLY A 113 10.40 15.03 -0.96
C GLY A 113 9.95 16.23 -0.13
N GLY A 114 9.88 16.08 1.20
CA GLY A 114 9.54 17.16 2.12
C GLY A 114 10.56 18.31 2.10
N LEU A 115 11.85 17.99 2.05
CA LEU A 115 12.91 19.00 1.94
C LEU A 115 12.82 19.76 0.61
N ILE A 116 12.66 19.05 -0.51
CA ILE A 116 12.52 19.69 -1.81
C ILE A 116 11.30 20.62 -1.82
N PHE A 117 10.16 20.14 -1.34
CA PHE A 117 8.93 20.94 -1.33
C PHE A 117 9.07 22.24 -0.52
N ARG A 118 9.95 22.26 0.49
CA ARG A 118 10.21 23.44 1.31
C ARG A 118 11.15 24.45 0.64
N PHE A 119 12.13 23.97 -0.16
CA PHE A 119 13.20 24.83 -0.69
C PHE A 119 13.10 25.06 -2.20
N TYR A 120 12.29 24.32 -2.92
CA TYR A 120 12.22 24.36 -4.37
C TYR A 120 10.84 24.74 -4.88
N VAL A 121 10.74 25.89 -5.56
CA VAL A 121 9.50 26.35 -6.17
C VAL A 121 9.36 25.72 -7.55
N ILE A 122 8.27 24.96 -7.74
CA ILE A 122 7.97 24.28 -9.01
C ILE A 122 7.07 25.22 -9.82
N ASP A 123 7.66 26.01 -10.68
CA ASP A 123 7.00 27.00 -11.55
C ASP A 123 6.91 26.57 -13.03
N THR A 124 7.60 25.48 -13.40
CA THR A 124 7.68 25.04 -14.79
C THR A 124 7.51 23.52 -14.88
N ILE A 125 6.83 23.05 -15.93
CA ILE A 125 6.60 21.61 -16.21
C ILE A 125 7.93 20.84 -16.29
N SER A 126 8.98 21.43 -16.90
CA SER A 126 10.30 20.79 -17.00
C SER A 126 10.93 20.52 -15.63
N LYS A 127 10.80 21.47 -14.69
CA LYS A 127 11.27 21.30 -13.31
C LYS A 127 10.49 20.19 -12.58
N PHE A 128 9.17 20.11 -12.81
CA PHE A 128 8.34 19.05 -12.28
C PHE A 128 8.77 17.67 -12.78
N ILE A 129 8.97 17.52 -14.10
CA ILE A 129 9.43 16.26 -14.70
C ILE A 129 10.79 15.84 -14.13
N LEU A 130 11.74 16.78 -14.07
CA LEU A 130 13.06 16.52 -13.50
C LEU A 130 12.96 16.04 -12.04
N LEU A 131 12.12 16.69 -11.25
CA LEU A 131 11.90 16.32 -9.86
C LEU A 131 11.31 14.92 -9.72
N VAL A 132 10.34 14.55 -10.55
CA VAL A 132 9.75 13.20 -10.58
C VAL A 132 10.81 12.16 -10.90
N ILE A 133 11.68 12.41 -11.88
CA ILE A 133 12.77 11.50 -12.26
C ILE A 133 13.74 11.32 -11.08
N VAL A 134 14.21 12.40 -10.49
CA VAL A 134 15.15 12.36 -9.34
C VAL A 134 14.51 11.63 -8.15
N TYR A 135 13.26 11.95 -7.83
CA TYR A 135 12.51 11.29 -6.77
C TYR A 135 12.39 9.77 -7.00
N THR A 136 12.06 9.38 -8.22
CA THR A 136 11.95 7.96 -8.60
C THR A 136 13.28 7.23 -8.45
N ILE A 137 14.39 7.85 -8.86
CA ILE A 137 15.74 7.27 -8.70
C ILE A 137 16.07 7.08 -7.22
N ILE A 138 15.84 8.10 -6.40
CA ILE A 138 16.10 8.02 -4.94
C ILE A 138 15.24 6.94 -4.30
N PHE A 139 13.97 6.85 -4.69
CA PHE A 139 13.05 5.82 -4.23
C PHE A 139 13.54 4.41 -4.59
N MET A 140 13.97 4.20 -5.83
CA MET A 140 14.52 2.92 -6.28
C MET A 140 15.79 2.54 -5.51
N ILE A 141 16.73 3.47 -5.32
CA ILE A 141 17.96 3.24 -4.56
C ILE A 141 17.64 2.91 -3.10
N SER A 142 16.70 3.62 -2.49
CA SER A 142 16.28 3.39 -1.10
C SER A 142 15.66 2.00 -0.91
N ILE A 143 14.74 1.60 -1.78
CA ILE A 143 14.15 0.26 -1.73
C ILE A 143 15.19 -0.82 -1.96
N TRP A 144 16.09 -0.65 -2.93
CA TRP A 144 17.13 -1.62 -3.23
C TRP A 144 18.06 -1.90 -2.06
N ASN A 145 18.45 -0.84 -1.33
CA ASN A 145 19.40 -0.99 -0.23
C ASN A 145 18.76 -1.38 1.11
N LEU A 146 17.59 -0.83 1.43
CA LEU A 146 16.96 -0.95 2.74
C LEU A 146 15.71 -1.86 2.73
N GLY A 147 15.02 -1.98 1.59
CA GLY A 147 13.74 -2.68 1.52
C GLY A 147 13.87 -4.14 1.09
N LEU A 148 14.73 -4.43 0.10
CA LEU A 148 14.80 -5.76 -0.53
C LEU A 148 15.75 -6.70 0.21
N ASN A 149 15.29 -7.95 0.40
CA ASN A 149 16.10 -9.06 0.85
C ASN A 149 16.97 -9.62 -0.30
N ASP A 150 18.00 -10.41 0.03
CA ASP A 150 18.88 -11.02 -0.97
C ASP A 150 18.12 -11.95 -1.93
N PHE A 151 17.10 -12.65 -1.45
CA PHE A 151 16.21 -13.46 -2.27
C PHE A 151 15.45 -12.60 -3.29
N GLU A 152 14.88 -11.48 -2.86
CA GLU A 152 14.13 -10.54 -3.72
C GLU A 152 15.04 -9.85 -4.73
N LYS A 153 16.27 -9.50 -4.34
CA LYS A 153 17.29 -8.97 -5.25
C LYS A 153 17.66 -9.99 -6.32
N ASN A 154 17.84 -11.24 -5.95
CA ASN A 154 18.16 -12.30 -6.91
C ASN A 154 17.02 -12.55 -7.90
N LEU A 155 15.75 -12.46 -7.48
CA LEU A 155 14.61 -12.56 -8.38
C LEU A 155 14.61 -11.49 -9.50
N ILE A 156 15.21 -10.34 -9.25
CA ILE A 156 15.34 -9.26 -10.23
C ILE A 156 16.62 -9.44 -11.06
N ILE A 157 17.73 -9.83 -10.43
CA ILE A 157 19.04 -9.95 -11.07
C ILE A 157 19.11 -11.15 -12.02
N GLU A 158 18.53 -12.30 -11.64
CA GLU A 158 18.60 -13.53 -12.48
C GLU A 158 17.98 -13.36 -13.88
N PRO A 159 16.76 -12.81 -14.06
CA PRO A 159 16.20 -12.58 -15.39
C PRO A 159 17.02 -11.55 -16.19
N LEU A 160 17.53 -10.51 -15.53
CA LEU A 160 18.38 -9.50 -16.20
C LEU A 160 19.68 -10.12 -16.71
N ASN A 161 20.34 -10.96 -15.93
CA ASN A 161 21.55 -11.66 -16.34
C ASN A 161 21.30 -12.66 -17.49
N LYS A 162 20.15 -13.34 -17.50
CA LYS A 162 19.74 -14.20 -18.61
C LYS A 162 19.53 -13.43 -19.90
N LEU A 163 18.88 -12.27 -19.82
CA LEU A 163 18.67 -11.39 -20.99
C LEU A 163 19.98 -10.81 -21.52
N LEU A 164 20.93 -10.46 -20.65
CA LEU A 164 22.24 -9.95 -21.04
C LEU A 164 23.11 -11.03 -21.68
N LYS A 165 23.04 -12.26 -21.17
CA LYS A 165 23.80 -13.40 -21.69
C LYS A 165 23.30 -13.84 -23.08
N ASN A 166 21.99 -13.87 -23.30
CA ASN A 166 21.41 -14.15 -24.62
C ASN A 166 21.77 -13.07 -25.69
N LYS A 167 22.11 -11.85 -25.23
CA LYS A 167 22.51 -10.77 -26.17
C LYS A 167 23.98 -10.83 -26.55
N GLN A 168 24.80 -11.62 -25.85
CA GLN A 168 26.22 -11.84 -26.19
C GLN A 168 26.45 -13.07 -27.07
N GLU A 169 25.43 -13.92 -27.25
CA GLU A 169 25.47 -15.13 -28.08
C GLU A 169 24.86 -14.90 -29.50
N VAL A 170 24.44 -13.69 -29.83
CA VAL A 170 23.97 -13.25 -31.16
C VAL A 170 24.95 -12.24 -31.75
#